data_f4fb0b69001fc81d8f6161780b9b9460
#
_entry.id   f4fb0b69001fc81d8f6161780b9b9460
#
_cell.length_a   1.000
_cell.length_b   1.000
_cell.length_c   1.000
_cell.angle_alpha   90.00
_cell.angle_beta   90.00
_cell.angle_gamma   90.00
#
_symmetry.space_group_name_H-M   'P 1'
#
loop_
_entity.id
_entity.type
_entity.pdbx_description
1 polymer ?
#
loop_
_entity_poly.entity_id
_entity_poly.type
_entity_poly.pdbx_seq_one_letter_code
_entity_poly.pdbx_strand_id
1 'polypeptide(L)'
;MEFITLKSADLTVPRIGLGTWAIGGWMWGGTDEAEAIRTIHAALDRGIRLVDTAPVYGFGRSEEIVGRALAEYGQRDQIILATKAGLDWSGGGIRRNSAPERLRQELEDSLRRLQTDTIDLYQIHWPDEGTPFEETARTLEDMRQSGKIRAVGVSNFSPEQMDRLSSVVPIATAQPPYNLFERGIEADVAPYCVKHDIGMVTYGALCRGLLSGAMSADRKFEGDDLRQNDPKFQPPRFAQYLAAVERLDQFARE
;
A
#
# COMPACT_ATOMS: atom_id res chain seq x y z
N MET A 1 0.24 -14.51 15.20
CA MET A 1 -0.25 -13.77 14.03
C MET A 1 -1.44 -14.51 13.45
N GLU A 2 -2.56 -13.82 13.18
CA GLU A 2 -3.70 -14.39 12.47
C GLU A 2 -3.48 -14.25 10.96
N PHE A 3 -4.01 -15.24 10.21
CA PHE A 3 -3.91 -15.27 8.75
C PHE A 3 -5.29 -15.33 8.12
N ILE A 4 -5.40 -14.81 6.91
CA ILE A 4 -6.59 -14.94 6.05
C ILE A 4 -6.16 -15.45 4.68
N THR A 5 -7.06 -16.19 4.02
CA THR A 5 -6.83 -16.65 2.64
C THR A 5 -7.59 -15.74 1.67
N LEU A 6 -6.87 -15.15 0.74
CA LEU A 6 -7.42 -14.44 -0.42
C LEU A 6 -7.81 -15.48 -1.45
N LYS A 7 -9.07 -15.91 -1.44
CA LYS A 7 -9.54 -17.09 -2.20
C LYS A 7 -9.35 -16.98 -3.71
N SER A 8 -9.57 -15.76 -4.26
CA SER A 8 -9.42 -15.52 -5.71
C SER A 8 -7.98 -15.67 -6.22
N ALA A 9 -6.99 -15.69 -5.33
CA ALA A 9 -5.57 -15.78 -5.67
C ALA A 9 -4.84 -16.95 -4.99
N ASP A 10 -5.55 -17.72 -4.15
CA ASP A 10 -4.96 -18.77 -3.31
C ASP A 10 -3.72 -18.29 -2.54
N LEU A 11 -3.81 -17.08 -2.00
CA LEU A 11 -2.77 -16.46 -1.20
C LEU A 11 -3.20 -16.38 0.26
N THR A 12 -2.41 -16.95 1.16
CA THR A 12 -2.60 -16.80 2.61
C THR A 12 -1.72 -15.67 3.12
N VAL A 13 -2.34 -14.62 3.65
CA VAL A 13 -1.68 -13.40 4.12
C VAL A 13 -1.92 -13.19 5.61
N PRO A 14 -0.97 -12.61 6.35
CA PRO A 14 -1.22 -12.19 7.73
C PRO A 14 -2.20 -11.02 7.77
N ARG A 15 -2.95 -10.89 8.86
CA ARG A 15 -3.87 -9.76 9.06
C ARG A 15 -3.17 -8.40 9.18
N ILE A 16 -1.88 -8.40 9.51
CA ILE A 16 -1.06 -7.19 9.62
C ILE A 16 0.02 -7.26 8.55
N GLY A 17 0.07 -6.25 7.68
CA GLY A 17 1.13 -6.03 6.71
C GLY A 17 2.00 -4.84 7.07
N LEU A 18 3.23 -4.84 6.60
CA LEU A 18 4.16 -3.72 6.69
C LEU A 18 4.03 -2.85 5.45
N GLY A 19 3.51 -1.62 5.61
CA GLY A 19 3.56 -0.60 4.57
C GLY A 19 4.87 0.19 4.62
N THR A 20 5.45 0.47 3.46
CA THR A 20 6.80 1.03 3.34
C THR A 20 6.85 2.44 2.76
N TRP A 21 5.72 3.16 2.73
CA TRP A 21 5.71 4.52 2.17
C TRP A 21 6.71 5.45 2.87
N ALA A 22 6.75 5.44 4.19
CA ALA A 22 7.69 6.26 4.96
C ALA A 22 9.16 5.85 4.72
N ILE A 23 9.42 4.58 4.38
CA ILE A 23 10.76 4.08 4.06
C ILE A 23 11.33 4.73 2.78
N GLY A 24 10.48 5.11 1.84
CA GLY A 24 10.90 5.87 0.65
C GLY A 24 11.43 7.27 0.94
N GLY A 25 11.12 7.82 2.11
CA GLY A 25 11.59 9.12 2.59
C GLY A 25 10.86 10.32 2.02
N TRP A 26 10.46 10.30 0.77
CA TRP A 26 9.71 11.37 0.13
C TRP A 26 8.35 11.60 0.79
N MET A 27 8.02 12.84 1.11
CA MET A 27 6.86 13.29 1.90
C MET A 27 6.87 12.84 3.38
N TRP A 28 8.01 12.37 3.90
CA TRP A 28 8.18 11.93 5.29
C TRP A 28 9.40 12.55 5.99
N GLY A 29 10.04 13.56 5.38
CA GLY A 29 11.21 14.23 5.95
C GLY A 29 12.52 13.45 5.77
N GLY A 30 12.58 12.50 4.83
CA GLY A 30 13.74 11.68 4.57
C GLY A 30 13.67 10.28 5.15
N THR A 31 14.74 9.50 4.98
CA THR A 31 14.84 8.12 5.49
C THR A 31 16.28 7.78 5.91
N ASP A 32 16.41 6.98 6.95
CA ASP A 32 17.61 6.24 7.30
C ASP A 32 17.47 4.80 6.78
N GLU A 33 18.29 4.44 5.82
CA GLU A 33 18.19 3.15 5.15
C GLU A 33 18.54 1.99 6.08
N ALA A 34 19.55 2.12 6.92
CA ALA A 34 19.94 1.08 7.86
C ALA A 34 18.82 0.82 8.89
N GLU A 35 18.16 1.88 9.36
CA GLU A 35 16.99 1.76 10.24
C GLU A 35 15.80 1.15 9.52
N ALA A 36 15.58 1.49 8.25
CA ALA A 36 14.52 0.91 7.43
C ALA A 36 14.71 -0.61 7.25
N ILE A 37 15.91 -1.07 6.94
CA ILE A 37 16.24 -2.50 6.81
C ILE A 37 16.02 -3.21 8.15
N ARG A 38 16.53 -2.66 9.27
CA ARG A 38 16.28 -3.23 10.61
C ARG A 38 14.79 -3.33 10.93
N THR A 39 14.01 -2.32 10.55
CA THR A 39 12.55 -2.31 10.76
C THR A 39 11.86 -3.40 9.97
N ILE A 40 12.24 -3.60 8.70
CA ILE A 40 11.70 -4.69 7.86
C ILE A 40 12.04 -6.04 8.48
N HIS A 41 13.30 -6.29 8.85
CA HIS A 41 13.72 -7.55 9.49
C HIS A 41 12.96 -7.79 10.80
N ALA A 42 12.85 -6.76 11.65
CA ALA A 42 12.10 -6.87 12.91
C ALA A 42 10.61 -7.18 12.73
N ALA A 43 10.00 -6.69 11.65
CA ALA A 43 8.63 -7.02 11.29
C ALA A 43 8.50 -8.49 10.84
N LEU A 44 9.41 -8.93 9.97
CA LEU A 44 9.47 -10.32 9.49
C LEU A 44 9.68 -11.31 10.64
N ASP A 45 10.58 -11.01 11.58
CA ASP A 45 10.84 -11.82 12.78
C ASP A 45 9.60 -11.98 13.69
N ARG A 46 8.69 -11.00 13.64
CA ARG A 46 7.41 -11.02 14.35
C ARG A 46 6.28 -11.68 13.58
N GLY A 47 6.59 -12.25 12.39
CA GLY A 47 5.63 -12.95 11.55
C GLY A 47 4.78 -12.04 10.67
N ILE A 48 5.14 -10.76 10.48
CA ILE A 48 4.53 -9.86 9.49
C ILE A 48 5.13 -10.24 8.14
N ARG A 49 4.43 -11.10 7.40
CA ARG A 49 4.91 -11.67 6.14
C ARG A 49 4.39 -10.95 4.89
N LEU A 50 3.48 -10.00 5.03
CA LEU A 50 3.03 -9.13 3.94
C LEU A 50 3.82 -7.82 4.00
N VAL A 51 4.58 -7.53 2.93
CA VAL A 51 5.33 -6.28 2.76
C VAL A 51 4.75 -5.55 1.55
N ASP A 52 4.21 -4.36 1.77
CA ASP A 52 3.58 -3.51 0.75
C ASP A 52 4.45 -2.28 0.45
N THR A 53 4.81 -2.10 -0.81
CA THR A 53 5.57 -0.97 -1.32
C THR A 53 4.92 -0.34 -2.56
N ALA A 54 5.59 0.61 -3.19
CA ALA A 54 5.22 1.16 -4.50
C ALA A 54 6.41 1.87 -5.16
N PRO A 55 6.47 1.91 -6.51
CA PRO A 55 7.51 2.62 -7.26
C PRO A 55 7.57 4.11 -6.95
N VAL A 56 6.40 4.75 -6.72
CA VAL A 56 6.33 6.19 -6.42
C VAL A 56 6.86 6.53 -5.01
N TYR A 57 7.03 5.56 -4.11
CA TYR A 57 7.55 5.81 -2.77
C TYR A 57 9.05 6.15 -2.80
N GLY A 58 9.35 7.46 -2.83
CA GLY A 58 10.70 7.96 -3.03
C GLY A 58 11.25 7.65 -4.42
N PHE A 59 10.37 7.51 -5.43
CA PHE A 59 10.74 7.32 -6.84
C PHE A 59 11.65 6.11 -7.09
N GLY A 60 11.26 4.98 -6.52
CA GLY A 60 11.98 3.70 -6.57
C GLY A 60 12.74 3.36 -5.29
N ARG A 61 13.05 4.35 -4.45
CA ARG A 61 13.88 4.17 -3.25
C ARG A 61 13.31 3.12 -2.28
N SER A 62 12.00 3.15 -2.03
CA SER A 62 11.37 2.18 -1.13
C SER A 62 11.52 0.75 -1.66
N GLU A 63 11.30 0.52 -2.96
CA GLU A 63 11.48 -0.81 -3.56
C GLU A 63 12.95 -1.28 -3.50
N GLU A 64 13.93 -0.40 -3.69
CA GLU A 64 15.34 -0.73 -3.57
C GLU A 64 15.73 -1.15 -2.15
N ILE A 65 15.23 -0.43 -1.14
CA ILE A 65 15.48 -0.75 0.28
C ILE A 65 14.79 -2.08 0.65
N VAL A 66 13.53 -2.27 0.23
CA VAL A 66 12.79 -3.51 0.44
C VAL A 66 13.51 -4.67 -0.24
N GLY A 67 13.92 -4.54 -1.50
CA GLY A 67 14.64 -5.58 -2.24
C GLY A 67 15.90 -6.03 -1.51
N ARG A 68 16.72 -5.07 -1.03
CA ARG A 68 17.92 -5.38 -0.23
C ARG A 68 17.59 -6.08 1.09
N ALA A 69 16.62 -5.54 1.83
CA ALA A 69 16.22 -6.13 3.10
C ALA A 69 15.73 -7.58 2.95
N LEU A 70 14.95 -7.87 1.89
CA LEU A 70 14.47 -9.22 1.63
C LEU A 70 15.58 -10.16 1.14
N ALA A 71 16.52 -9.68 0.33
CA ALA A 71 17.69 -10.46 -0.11
C ALA A 71 18.60 -10.81 1.08
N GLU A 72 18.84 -9.87 2.00
CA GLU A 72 19.61 -10.10 3.23
C GLU A 72 18.89 -11.06 4.19
N TYR A 73 17.55 -10.99 4.27
CA TYR A 73 16.76 -11.88 5.12
C TYR A 73 16.71 -13.32 4.61
N GLY A 74 16.78 -13.53 3.30
CA GLY A 74 16.97 -14.83 2.66
C GLY A 74 15.78 -15.80 2.72
N GLN A 75 14.57 -15.36 3.02
CA GLN A 75 13.37 -16.20 3.12
C GLN A 75 12.25 -15.69 2.18
N ARG A 76 12.60 -15.39 0.93
CA ARG A 76 11.67 -14.78 -0.05
C ARG A 76 10.35 -15.56 -0.21
N ASP A 77 10.42 -16.90 -0.20
CA ASP A 77 9.27 -17.79 -0.40
C ASP A 77 8.23 -17.73 0.74
N GLN A 78 8.63 -17.21 1.90
CA GLN A 78 7.74 -17.04 3.05
C GLN A 78 7.11 -15.63 3.12
N ILE A 79 7.44 -14.75 2.17
CA ILE A 79 7.03 -13.35 2.19
C ILE A 79 6.08 -13.09 1.03
N ILE A 80 4.96 -12.46 1.32
CA ILE A 80 4.04 -11.94 0.32
C ILE A 80 4.48 -10.51 0.00
N LEU A 81 5.03 -10.33 -1.17
CA LEU A 81 5.52 -9.05 -1.65
C LEU A 81 4.46 -8.37 -2.52
N ALA A 82 4.01 -7.21 -2.07
CA ALA A 82 3.06 -6.37 -2.78
C ALA A 82 3.74 -5.09 -3.26
N THR A 83 3.50 -4.73 -4.52
CA THR A 83 3.84 -3.40 -5.06
C THR A 83 2.74 -2.90 -5.98
N LYS A 84 2.93 -1.72 -6.57
CA LYS A 84 1.89 -1.03 -7.30
C LYS A 84 2.39 -0.53 -8.65
N ALA A 85 1.46 -0.09 -9.51
CA ALA A 85 1.75 0.54 -10.80
C ALA A 85 0.69 1.59 -11.18
N GLY A 86 0.89 2.24 -12.32
CA GLY A 86 -0.06 3.17 -12.89
C GLY A 86 0.14 4.62 -12.44
N LEU A 87 1.31 4.95 -11.87
CA LEU A 87 1.73 6.32 -11.60
C LEU A 87 3.02 6.65 -12.36
N ASP A 88 2.97 7.70 -13.16
CA ASP A 88 4.08 8.16 -13.96
C ASP A 88 4.56 9.54 -13.49
N TRP A 89 5.87 9.69 -13.30
CA TRP A 89 6.51 10.95 -12.86
C TRP A 89 7.60 11.44 -13.82
N SER A 90 7.72 10.85 -14.99
CA SER A 90 8.74 11.19 -16.00
C SER A 90 8.60 12.63 -16.54
N GLY A 91 7.43 13.24 -16.42
CA GLY A 91 7.13 14.59 -16.91
C GLY A 91 7.23 15.70 -15.85
N GLY A 92 7.90 15.48 -14.71
CA GLY A 92 8.09 16.50 -13.67
C GLY A 92 6.94 16.64 -12.66
N GLY A 93 5.93 15.76 -12.72
CA GLY A 93 4.83 15.65 -11.75
C GLY A 93 4.24 14.27 -11.79
N ILE A 94 3.54 13.87 -10.71
CA ILE A 94 2.90 12.55 -10.65
C ILE A 94 1.56 12.61 -11.39
N ARG A 95 1.38 11.72 -12.35
CA ARG A 95 0.14 11.54 -13.10
C ARG A 95 -0.27 10.07 -13.13
N ARG A 96 -1.56 9.80 -13.31
CA ARG A 96 -2.07 8.45 -13.53
C ARG A 96 -1.77 8.04 -14.95
N ASN A 97 -1.29 6.83 -15.14
CA ASN A 97 -0.98 6.26 -16.44
C ASN A 97 -0.97 4.74 -16.37
N SER A 98 -2.11 4.12 -16.68
CA SER A 98 -2.27 2.66 -16.70
C SER A 98 -2.19 2.08 -18.12
N ALA A 99 -1.60 2.82 -19.07
CA ALA A 99 -1.38 2.33 -20.43
C ALA A 99 -0.53 1.03 -20.43
N PRO A 100 -0.81 0.08 -21.33
CA PRO A 100 -0.15 -1.22 -21.38
C PRO A 100 1.38 -1.16 -21.38
N GLU A 101 1.96 -0.26 -22.17
CA GLU A 101 3.42 -0.10 -22.27
C GLU A 101 4.02 0.39 -20.94
N ARG A 102 3.34 1.36 -20.30
CA ARG A 102 3.78 1.89 -19.00
C ARG A 102 3.73 0.81 -17.92
N LEU A 103 2.64 0.06 -17.83
CA LEU A 103 2.52 -1.01 -16.83
C LEU A 103 3.58 -2.09 -17.01
N ARG A 104 3.88 -2.49 -18.28
CA ARG A 104 4.94 -3.47 -18.55
C ARG A 104 6.31 -2.95 -18.12
N GLN A 105 6.62 -1.69 -18.43
CA GLN A 105 7.88 -1.08 -18.01
C GLN A 105 7.99 -0.98 -16.49
N GLU A 106 6.92 -0.54 -15.80
CA GLU A 106 6.92 -0.46 -14.33
C GLU A 106 7.12 -1.82 -13.67
N LEU A 107 6.51 -2.88 -14.21
CA LEU A 107 6.70 -4.23 -13.68
C LEU A 107 8.17 -4.66 -13.75
N GLU A 108 8.82 -4.51 -14.92
CA GLU A 108 10.24 -4.88 -15.08
C GLU A 108 11.13 -4.05 -14.14
N ASP A 109 10.85 -2.77 -14.02
CA ASP A 109 11.59 -1.88 -13.12
C ASP A 109 11.40 -2.28 -11.65
N SER A 110 10.19 -2.64 -11.25
CA SER A 110 9.88 -3.10 -9.89
C SER A 110 10.56 -4.44 -9.58
N LEU A 111 10.50 -5.43 -10.49
CA LEU A 111 11.19 -6.71 -10.35
C LEU A 111 12.69 -6.52 -10.13
N ARG A 112 13.31 -5.62 -10.92
CA ARG A 112 14.75 -5.31 -10.79
C ARG A 112 15.06 -4.66 -9.43
N ARG A 113 14.30 -3.63 -9.00
CA ARG A 113 14.53 -2.93 -7.72
C ARG A 113 14.30 -3.85 -6.52
N LEU A 114 13.27 -4.68 -6.59
CA LEU A 114 12.90 -5.64 -5.55
C LEU A 114 13.76 -6.91 -5.55
N GLN A 115 14.64 -7.08 -6.55
CA GLN A 115 15.55 -8.23 -6.69
C GLN A 115 14.80 -9.57 -6.66
N THR A 116 13.69 -9.66 -7.40
CA THR A 116 12.84 -10.85 -7.47
C THR A 116 12.31 -11.04 -8.88
N ASP A 117 12.02 -12.28 -9.24
CA ASP A 117 11.42 -12.63 -10.55
C ASP A 117 9.88 -12.63 -10.50
N THR A 118 9.30 -12.53 -9.30
CA THR A 118 7.84 -12.61 -9.12
C THR A 118 7.37 -11.66 -8.01
N ILE A 119 6.25 -10.96 -8.29
CA ILE A 119 5.50 -10.15 -7.31
C ILE A 119 4.24 -10.93 -6.93
N ASP A 120 3.99 -11.10 -5.63
CA ASP A 120 2.84 -11.87 -5.16
C ASP A 120 1.53 -11.12 -5.35
N LEU A 121 1.53 -9.79 -5.11
CA LEU A 121 0.35 -8.94 -5.28
C LEU A 121 0.74 -7.65 -6.02
N TYR A 122 0.27 -7.53 -7.27
CA TYR A 122 0.51 -6.35 -8.10
C TYR A 122 -0.75 -5.51 -8.22
N GLN A 123 -0.68 -4.22 -7.87
CA GLN A 123 -1.85 -3.39 -7.68
C GLN A 123 -1.84 -2.15 -8.59
N ILE A 124 -2.98 -1.77 -9.16
CA ILE A 124 -3.13 -0.43 -9.72
C ILE A 124 -3.26 0.57 -8.57
N HIS A 125 -2.35 1.53 -8.48
CA HIS A 125 -2.22 2.45 -7.35
C HIS A 125 -3.39 3.45 -7.25
N TRP A 126 -3.83 3.96 -8.40
CA TRP A 126 -5.00 4.82 -8.56
C TRP A 126 -5.69 4.52 -9.88
N PRO A 127 -7.02 4.62 -9.95
CA PRO A 127 -7.73 4.43 -11.21
C PRO A 127 -7.31 5.51 -12.22
N ASP A 128 -7.04 5.09 -13.44
CA ASP A 128 -6.71 5.97 -14.57
C ASP A 128 -7.88 5.96 -15.57
N GLU A 129 -8.65 7.04 -15.58
CA GLU A 129 -9.79 7.21 -16.51
C GLU A 129 -9.31 7.55 -17.95
N GLY A 130 -8.04 7.86 -18.13
CA GLY A 130 -7.44 8.13 -19.45
C GLY A 130 -7.14 6.85 -20.24
N THR A 131 -7.07 5.70 -19.57
CA THR A 131 -6.85 4.38 -20.18
C THR A 131 -8.11 3.51 -19.97
N PRO A 132 -8.65 2.87 -21.02
CA PRO A 132 -9.77 1.94 -20.86
C PRO A 132 -9.43 0.84 -19.84
N PHE A 133 -10.31 0.65 -18.85
CA PHE A 133 -10.06 -0.35 -17.77
C PHE A 133 -9.87 -1.76 -18.31
N GLU A 134 -10.50 -2.09 -19.44
CA GLU A 134 -10.39 -3.38 -20.11
C GLU A 134 -8.99 -3.61 -20.72
N GLU A 135 -8.29 -2.55 -21.15
CA GLU A 135 -6.90 -2.63 -21.64
C GLU A 135 -5.93 -2.82 -20.46
N THR A 136 -6.12 -2.04 -19.40
CA THR A 136 -5.39 -2.23 -18.14
C THR A 136 -5.56 -3.67 -17.63
N ALA A 137 -6.79 -4.17 -17.60
CA ALA A 137 -7.11 -5.51 -17.11
C ALA A 137 -6.49 -6.63 -17.96
N ARG A 138 -6.53 -6.52 -19.32
CA ARG A 138 -5.84 -7.48 -20.20
C ARG A 138 -4.34 -7.50 -19.97
N THR A 139 -3.74 -6.33 -19.79
CA THR A 139 -2.30 -6.23 -19.51
C THR A 139 -1.92 -6.91 -18.19
N LEU A 140 -2.72 -6.71 -17.15
CA LEU A 140 -2.51 -7.38 -15.85
C LEU A 140 -2.71 -8.90 -15.96
N GLU A 141 -3.68 -9.35 -16.74
CA GLU A 141 -3.90 -10.77 -16.99
C GLU A 141 -2.73 -11.39 -17.76
N ASP A 142 -2.19 -10.74 -18.80
CA ASP A 142 -0.99 -11.19 -19.52
C ASP A 142 0.19 -11.34 -18.57
N MET A 143 0.40 -10.36 -17.66
CA MET A 143 1.45 -10.42 -16.64
C MET A 143 1.26 -11.59 -15.68
N ARG A 144 0.02 -11.87 -15.28
CA ARG A 144 -0.31 -12.99 -14.41
C ARG A 144 -0.08 -14.33 -15.11
N GLN A 145 -0.48 -14.45 -16.37
CA GLN A 145 -0.25 -15.65 -17.18
C GLN A 145 1.24 -15.90 -17.45
N SER A 146 2.04 -14.84 -17.57
CA SER A 146 3.50 -14.97 -17.71
C SER A 146 4.20 -15.42 -16.42
N GLY A 147 3.51 -15.47 -15.27
CA GLY A 147 4.05 -15.84 -13.98
C GLY A 147 4.84 -14.74 -13.27
N LYS A 148 4.92 -13.51 -13.83
CA LYS A 148 5.62 -12.38 -13.21
C LYS A 148 4.85 -11.77 -12.04
N ILE A 149 3.53 -11.93 -12.03
CA ILE A 149 2.68 -11.58 -10.89
C ILE A 149 1.76 -12.76 -10.55
N ARG A 150 1.45 -12.95 -9.27
CA ARG A 150 0.56 -14.04 -8.82
C ARG A 150 -0.89 -13.59 -8.72
N ALA A 151 -1.12 -12.38 -8.19
CA ALA A 151 -2.44 -11.83 -7.96
C ALA A 151 -2.51 -10.35 -8.38
N VAL A 152 -3.71 -9.93 -8.78
CA VAL A 152 -4.03 -8.54 -9.13
C VAL A 152 -4.81 -7.89 -7.99
N GLY A 153 -4.43 -6.67 -7.64
CA GLY A 153 -5.16 -5.82 -6.71
C GLY A 153 -5.43 -4.44 -7.28
N VAL A 154 -6.22 -3.67 -6.57
CA VAL A 154 -6.49 -2.27 -6.87
C VAL A 154 -6.40 -1.41 -5.61
N SER A 155 -6.05 -0.14 -5.77
CA SER A 155 -6.04 0.82 -4.67
C SER A 155 -6.83 2.07 -5.05
N ASN A 156 -7.65 2.58 -4.12
CA ASN A 156 -8.47 3.77 -4.32
C ASN A 156 -9.54 3.67 -5.43
N PHE A 157 -10.01 2.49 -5.73
CA PHE A 157 -11.05 2.24 -6.74
C PHE A 157 -12.45 2.28 -6.11
N SER A 158 -13.43 2.79 -6.88
CA SER A 158 -14.84 2.64 -6.55
C SER A 158 -15.36 1.25 -6.92
N PRO A 159 -16.53 0.82 -6.38
CA PRO A 159 -17.20 -0.41 -6.80
C PRO A 159 -17.37 -0.53 -8.32
N GLU A 160 -17.82 0.53 -9.01
CA GLU A 160 -18.03 0.54 -10.47
C GLU A 160 -16.73 0.38 -11.25
N GLN A 161 -15.63 0.96 -10.76
CA GLN A 161 -14.31 0.80 -11.37
C GLN A 161 -13.78 -0.62 -11.17
N MET A 162 -14.04 -1.21 -10.00
CA MET A 162 -13.70 -2.63 -9.76
C MET A 162 -14.52 -3.57 -10.64
N ASP A 163 -15.82 -3.33 -10.85
CA ASP A 163 -16.66 -4.13 -11.76
C ASP A 163 -16.08 -4.14 -13.17
N ARG A 164 -15.68 -2.98 -13.70
CA ARG A 164 -15.09 -2.87 -15.04
C ARG A 164 -13.79 -3.65 -15.16
N LEU A 165 -12.89 -3.55 -14.20
CA LEU A 165 -11.62 -4.26 -14.23
C LEU A 165 -11.82 -5.77 -14.04
N SER A 166 -12.70 -6.18 -13.11
CA SER A 166 -12.98 -7.58 -12.79
C SER A 166 -13.69 -8.34 -13.89
N SER A 167 -14.27 -7.65 -14.87
CA SER A 167 -14.86 -8.29 -16.06
C SER A 167 -13.84 -9.03 -16.92
N VAL A 168 -12.55 -8.75 -16.76
CA VAL A 168 -11.45 -9.33 -17.55
C VAL A 168 -10.44 -10.10 -16.68
N VAL A 169 -10.07 -9.54 -15.50
CA VAL A 169 -9.07 -10.14 -14.61
C VAL A 169 -9.63 -10.21 -13.19
N PRO A 170 -9.51 -11.34 -12.47
CA PRO A 170 -9.98 -11.42 -11.09
C PRO A 170 -9.18 -10.47 -10.17
N ILE A 171 -9.90 -9.68 -9.37
CA ILE A 171 -9.32 -8.79 -8.36
C ILE A 171 -9.22 -9.56 -7.04
N ALA A 172 -8.00 -9.75 -6.54
CA ALA A 172 -7.76 -10.44 -5.28
C ALA A 172 -7.91 -9.48 -4.08
N THR A 173 -7.51 -8.21 -4.23
CA THR A 173 -7.54 -7.24 -3.13
C THR A 173 -7.97 -5.85 -3.58
N ALA A 174 -8.61 -5.14 -2.66
CA ALA A 174 -8.78 -3.68 -2.70
C ALA A 174 -7.98 -3.04 -1.56
N GLN A 175 -7.27 -1.95 -1.87
CA GLN A 175 -6.46 -1.21 -0.88
C GLN A 175 -7.01 0.21 -0.70
N PRO A 176 -8.07 0.42 0.10
CA PRO A 176 -8.59 1.73 0.46
C PRO A 176 -7.96 2.26 1.76
N PRO A 177 -8.06 3.61 2.03
CA PRO A 177 -7.73 4.15 3.34
C PRO A 177 -8.78 3.73 4.37
N TYR A 178 -8.35 3.27 5.56
CA TYR A 178 -9.28 2.91 6.62
C TYR A 178 -8.64 2.99 7.99
N ASN A 179 -9.26 3.73 8.89
CA ASN A 179 -8.90 3.82 10.32
C ASN A 179 -10.08 4.39 11.12
N LEU A 180 -9.93 4.52 12.43
CA LEU A 180 -10.99 5.01 13.32
C LEU A 180 -11.50 6.42 12.98
N PHE A 181 -10.72 7.23 12.28
CA PHE A 181 -11.08 8.60 11.87
C PHE A 181 -11.49 8.72 10.39
N GLU A 182 -11.19 7.71 9.56
CA GLU A 182 -11.46 7.68 8.13
C GLU A 182 -12.23 6.39 7.80
N ARG A 183 -13.56 6.47 7.89
CA ARG A 183 -14.48 5.32 7.80
C ARG A 183 -15.36 5.34 6.54
N GLY A 184 -15.04 6.20 5.57
CA GLY A 184 -15.89 6.40 4.38
C GLY A 184 -16.17 5.13 3.58
N ILE A 185 -15.22 4.18 3.53
CA ILE A 185 -15.37 2.93 2.77
C ILE A 185 -16.48 2.00 3.30
N GLU A 186 -16.98 2.22 4.50
CA GLU A 186 -18.05 1.39 5.09
C GLU A 186 -19.39 1.54 4.36
N ALA A 187 -19.55 2.65 3.63
CA ALA A 187 -20.79 2.94 2.90
C ALA A 187 -20.91 2.14 1.58
N ASP A 188 -19.78 1.83 0.92
CA ASP A 188 -19.77 1.30 -0.44
C ASP A 188 -18.68 0.25 -0.68
N VAL A 189 -17.39 0.61 -0.56
CA VAL A 189 -16.26 -0.26 -0.91
C VAL A 189 -16.20 -1.51 -0.04
N ALA A 190 -16.39 -1.39 1.28
CA ALA A 190 -16.29 -2.54 2.16
C ALA A 190 -17.44 -3.55 1.93
N PRO A 191 -18.74 -3.14 1.84
CA PRO A 191 -19.81 -4.06 1.47
C PRO A 191 -19.61 -4.70 0.09
N TYR A 192 -19.10 -3.95 -0.87
CA TYR A 192 -18.77 -4.47 -2.20
C TYR A 192 -17.71 -5.57 -2.13
N CYS A 193 -16.60 -5.33 -1.43
CA CYS A 193 -15.53 -6.31 -1.26
C CYS A 193 -16.02 -7.60 -0.60
N VAL A 194 -16.85 -7.49 0.44
CA VAL A 194 -17.46 -8.66 1.11
C VAL A 194 -18.33 -9.45 0.13
N LYS A 195 -19.17 -8.76 -0.64
CA LYS A 195 -20.08 -9.40 -1.61
C LYS A 195 -19.34 -10.15 -2.71
N HIS A 196 -18.18 -9.63 -3.16
CA HIS A 196 -17.42 -10.16 -4.28
C HIS A 196 -16.19 -10.99 -3.86
N ASP A 197 -16.06 -11.32 -2.56
CA ASP A 197 -14.93 -12.09 -1.98
C ASP A 197 -13.55 -11.48 -2.30
N ILE A 198 -13.48 -10.13 -2.30
CA ILE A 198 -12.26 -9.35 -2.50
C ILE A 198 -11.66 -9.05 -1.13
N GLY A 199 -10.39 -9.41 -0.92
CA GLY A 199 -9.69 -9.10 0.32
C GLY A 199 -9.41 -7.59 0.46
N MET A 200 -9.51 -7.05 1.67
CA MET A 200 -9.12 -5.65 1.91
C MET A 200 -7.73 -5.56 2.54
N VAL A 201 -6.80 -4.90 1.88
CA VAL A 201 -5.47 -4.54 2.40
C VAL A 201 -5.46 -3.05 2.68
N THR A 202 -6.08 -2.63 3.78
CA THR A 202 -6.28 -1.21 4.08
C THR A 202 -4.99 -0.49 4.42
N TYR A 203 -4.86 0.78 4.01
CA TYR A 203 -3.73 1.61 4.37
C TYR A 203 -4.11 2.74 5.33
N GLY A 204 -3.10 3.36 5.92
CA GLY A 204 -3.30 4.49 6.83
C GLY A 204 -3.90 4.09 8.18
N ALA A 205 -3.77 2.83 8.62
CA ALA A 205 -4.36 2.31 9.85
C ALA A 205 -4.05 3.16 11.10
N LEU A 206 -2.85 3.74 11.18
CA LEU A 206 -2.45 4.64 12.26
C LEU A 206 -2.73 6.12 11.97
N CYS A 207 -3.47 6.46 10.93
CA CYS A 207 -3.80 7.84 10.54
C CYS A 207 -2.58 8.76 10.56
N ARG A 208 -1.53 8.39 9.81
CA ARG A 208 -0.24 9.12 9.74
C ARG A 208 0.42 9.33 11.11
N GLY A 209 0.20 8.39 12.03
CA GLY A 209 0.77 8.41 13.38
C GLY A 209 -0.15 8.99 14.46
N LEU A 210 -1.28 9.60 14.13
CA LEU A 210 -2.24 10.11 15.13
C LEU A 210 -2.72 9.02 16.09
N LEU A 211 -3.02 7.83 15.58
CA LEU A 211 -3.52 6.70 16.37
C LEU A 211 -2.43 5.88 17.04
N SER A 212 -1.15 6.30 16.97
CA SER A 212 -0.05 5.57 17.61
C SER A 212 0.06 5.81 19.12
N GLY A 213 -0.59 6.85 19.65
CA GLY A 213 -0.39 7.31 21.03
C GLY A 213 0.93 8.05 21.28
N ALA A 214 1.84 8.10 20.28
CA ALA A 214 3.15 8.75 20.39
C ALA A 214 3.15 10.21 19.89
N MET A 215 2.02 10.74 19.45
CA MET A 215 1.92 12.08 18.94
C MET A 215 1.65 13.07 20.09
N SER A 216 2.42 14.18 20.15
CA SER A 216 2.27 15.24 21.13
C SER A 216 1.92 16.58 20.47
N ALA A 217 1.35 17.52 21.22
CA ALA A 217 0.89 18.81 20.70
C ALA A 217 2.04 19.71 20.21
N ASP A 218 3.25 19.51 20.72
CA ASP A 218 4.47 20.22 20.36
C ASP A 218 5.27 19.54 19.24
N ARG A 219 4.75 18.42 18.70
CA ARG A 219 5.40 17.68 17.61
C ARG A 219 5.61 18.60 16.40
N LYS A 220 6.86 18.71 15.96
CA LYS A 220 7.22 19.40 14.72
C LYS A 220 7.49 18.41 13.60
N PHE A 221 7.15 18.83 12.40
CA PHE A 221 7.44 18.10 11.17
C PHE A 221 8.39 18.94 10.34
N GLU A 222 9.41 18.34 9.75
CA GLU A 222 10.51 19.03 9.06
C GLU A 222 10.65 18.53 7.62
N GLY A 223 11.43 19.25 6.82
CA GLY A 223 11.69 18.91 5.42
C GLY A 223 10.42 18.93 4.57
N ASP A 224 10.21 17.87 3.81
CA ASP A 224 9.04 17.68 2.95
C ASP A 224 7.91 16.87 3.60
N ASP A 225 7.93 16.70 4.93
CA ASP A 225 6.92 15.93 5.65
C ASP A 225 5.51 16.47 5.39
N LEU A 226 4.69 15.63 4.76
CA LEU A 226 3.33 15.99 4.32
C LEU A 226 2.41 16.45 5.46
N ARG A 227 2.71 16.03 6.71
CA ARG A 227 1.92 16.41 7.89
C ARG A 227 1.99 17.89 8.20
N GLN A 228 3.00 18.60 7.70
CA GLN A 228 3.09 20.06 7.81
C GLN A 228 1.89 20.77 7.16
N ASN A 229 1.33 20.20 6.11
CA ASN A 229 0.25 20.79 5.32
C ASN A 229 -1.07 20.00 5.42
N ASP A 230 -1.07 18.85 6.10
CA ASP A 230 -2.30 18.06 6.28
C ASP A 230 -3.22 18.75 7.31
N PRO A 231 -4.48 19.05 6.95
CA PRO A 231 -5.45 19.70 7.84
C PRO A 231 -5.67 18.97 9.18
N LYS A 232 -5.39 17.67 9.28
CA LYS A 232 -5.50 16.90 10.52
C LYS A 232 -4.47 17.34 11.56
N PHE A 233 -3.30 17.84 11.12
CA PHE A 233 -2.20 18.28 11.96
C PHE A 233 -2.18 19.80 12.15
N GLN A 234 -3.24 20.50 11.73
CA GLN A 234 -3.38 21.94 11.90
C GLN A 234 -4.40 22.30 13.00
N PRO A 235 -4.20 23.43 13.73
CA PRO A 235 -5.22 23.91 14.65
C PRO A 235 -6.54 24.24 13.94
N PRO A 236 -7.71 24.01 14.57
CA PRO A 236 -7.90 23.39 15.89
C PRO A 236 -7.95 21.83 15.84
N ARG A 237 -7.94 21.23 14.64
CA ARG A 237 -8.18 19.80 14.44
C ARG A 237 -7.13 18.93 15.14
N PHE A 238 -5.88 19.32 15.12
CA PHE A 238 -4.81 18.54 15.73
C PHE A 238 -5.08 18.28 17.22
N ALA A 239 -5.43 19.33 17.98
CA ALA A 239 -5.77 19.18 19.39
C ALA A 239 -7.01 18.29 19.62
N GLN A 240 -8.03 18.36 18.72
CA GLN A 240 -9.21 17.52 18.79
C GLN A 240 -8.88 16.02 18.56
N TYR A 241 -7.99 15.74 17.61
CA TYR A 241 -7.53 14.35 17.38
C TYR A 241 -6.73 13.81 18.56
N LEU A 242 -5.83 14.61 19.16
CA LEU A 242 -5.09 14.20 20.35
C LEU A 242 -6.01 13.88 21.52
N ALA A 243 -6.99 14.73 21.80
CA ALA A 243 -7.98 14.49 22.84
C ALA A 243 -8.85 13.24 22.55
N ALA A 244 -9.14 12.94 21.28
CA ALA A 244 -9.86 11.72 20.90
C ALA A 244 -8.98 10.47 21.14
N VAL A 245 -7.69 10.51 20.79
CA VAL A 245 -6.76 9.40 21.04
C VAL A 245 -6.58 9.14 22.52
N GLU A 246 -6.49 10.19 23.35
CA GLU A 246 -6.43 10.03 24.80
C GLU A 246 -7.66 9.30 25.37
N ARG A 247 -8.87 9.64 24.89
CA ARG A 247 -10.09 8.92 25.28
C ARG A 247 -10.11 7.46 24.80
N LEU A 248 -9.57 7.18 23.61
CA LEU A 248 -9.43 5.80 23.12
C LEU A 248 -8.45 4.99 23.97
N ASP A 249 -7.34 5.59 24.40
CA ASP A 249 -6.36 4.94 25.30
C ASP A 249 -6.99 4.66 26.66
N GLN A 250 -7.77 5.59 27.22
CA GLN A 250 -8.50 5.37 28.47
C GLN A 250 -9.48 4.20 28.36
N PHE A 251 -10.29 4.18 27.30
CA PHE A 251 -11.24 3.09 27.03
C PHE A 251 -10.54 1.73 26.86
N ALA A 252 -9.37 1.70 26.23
CA ALA A 252 -8.61 0.46 26.01
C ALA A 252 -7.96 -0.10 27.28
N ARG A 253 -7.85 0.72 28.34
CA ARG A 253 -7.29 0.30 29.65
C ARG A 253 -8.38 -0.18 30.65
N GLU A 254 -9.65 0.12 30.38
CA GLU A 254 -10.83 -0.38 31.12
C GLU A 254 -11.17 -1.83 30.72
#